data_a037e76297c591d5f7a0fac51376cf6b
#
_entry.id   a037e76297c591d5f7a0fac51376cf6b
#
_cell.length_a   1.000
_cell.length_b   1.000
_cell.length_c   1.000
_cell.angle_alpha   90.00
_cell.angle_beta   90.00
_cell.angle_gamma   90.00
#
_symmetry.space_group_name_H-M   'P 1'
#
loop_
_entity.id
_entity.type
_entity.pdbx_description
1 polymer ?
#
loop_
_entity_poly.entity_id
_entity_poly.type
_entity_poly.pdbx_seq_one_letter_code
_entity_poly.pdbx_strand_id
1 'polypeptide(L)'
;MERIAKFVVKHRGTVLATAVLLLILSVFGFIGTRINYDILSYLPSDLESMEGEQLLEHDFNIASTAILTVEGMNSSDVEELEADLKEIQGVQTVFSVYDALDASVSKEILPEKAQEMLYGKHDATMLIVRFDESSASDQTMDAIVQIKQTMRKDCFLGGMSVILEDTKELVQQELPKYIICAVICSLIVLFLFLENTAVPLIFMLGILFPVAYNFGSNIFLGQISYIT
;
A
#
# COMPACT_ATOMS: atom_id res chain seq x y z
N MET A 1 27.43 -34.00 -13.63
CA MET A 1 26.89 -33.89 -12.25
C MET A 1 27.93 -34.28 -11.20
N GLU A 2 28.57 -35.45 -11.27
CA GLU A 2 29.56 -35.88 -10.28
C GLU A 2 30.78 -34.94 -10.06
N ARG A 3 31.28 -34.28 -11.12
CA ARG A 3 32.43 -33.34 -11.00
C ARG A 3 32.07 -32.10 -10.16
N ILE A 4 30.85 -31.57 -10.33
CA ILE A 4 30.37 -30.41 -9.58
C ILE A 4 30.16 -30.80 -8.12
N ALA A 5 29.53 -31.96 -7.85
CA ALA A 5 29.35 -32.45 -6.50
C ALA A 5 30.67 -32.64 -5.74
N LYS A 6 31.66 -33.27 -6.40
CA LYS A 6 33.02 -33.47 -5.84
C LYS A 6 33.75 -32.13 -5.57
N PHE A 7 33.57 -31.14 -6.45
CA PHE A 7 34.11 -29.78 -6.27
C PHE A 7 33.51 -29.09 -5.05
N VAL A 8 32.14 -29.10 -4.93
CA VAL A 8 31.42 -28.49 -3.80
C VAL A 8 31.81 -29.12 -2.48
N VAL A 9 31.88 -30.45 -2.41
CA VAL A 9 32.29 -31.17 -1.20
C VAL A 9 33.75 -30.86 -0.82
N LYS A 10 34.65 -30.80 -1.80
CA LYS A 10 36.06 -30.47 -1.57
C LYS A 10 36.25 -29.05 -1.04
N HIS A 11 35.44 -28.09 -1.51
CA HIS A 11 35.57 -26.66 -1.17
C HIS A 11 34.37 -26.19 -0.31
N ARG A 12 33.79 -27.08 0.52
CA ARG A 12 32.58 -26.81 1.32
C ARG A 12 32.64 -25.52 2.12
N GLY A 13 33.80 -25.19 2.70
CA GLY A 13 33.95 -23.97 3.49
C GLY A 13 33.89 -22.70 2.62
N THR A 14 34.52 -22.70 1.46
CA THR A 14 34.49 -21.58 0.52
C THR A 14 33.07 -21.38 -0.04
N VAL A 15 32.42 -22.48 -0.42
CA VAL A 15 31.03 -22.44 -0.92
C VAL A 15 30.07 -21.87 0.13
N LEU A 16 30.22 -22.33 1.37
CA LEU A 16 29.38 -21.83 2.47
C LEU A 16 29.67 -20.33 2.76
N ALA A 17 30.94 -19.95 2.80
CA ALA A 17 31.31 -18.55 3.02
C ALA A 17 30.78 -17.64 1.91
N THR A 18 30.84 -18.08 0.64
CA THR A 18 30.28 -17.33 -0.50
C THR A 18 28.76 -17.23 -0.37
N ALA A 19 28.07 -18.32 0.00
CA ALA A 19 26.63 -18.31 0.19
C ALA A 19 26.22 -17.32 1.30
N VAL A 20 26.92 -17.34 2.44
CA VAL A 20 26.65 -16.40 3.54
C VAL A 20 26.93 -14.94 3.13
N LEU A 21 28.02 -14.70 2.40
CA LEU A 21 28.35 -13.37 1.86
C LEU A 21 27.22 -12.85 0.95
N LEU A 22 26.76 -13.69 0.01
CA LEU A 22 25.65 -13.34 -0.88
C LEU A 22 24.36 -13.10 -0.10
N LEU A 23 24.10 -13.86 0.97
CA LEU A 23 22.93 -13.64 1.83
C LEU A 23 23.00 -12.28 2.50
N ILE A 24 24.13 -11.87 3.03
CA ILE A 24 24.33 -10.54 3.62
C ILE A 24 24.05 -9.45 2.58
N LEU A 25 24.62 -9.58 1.38
CA LEU A 25 24.37 -8.62 0.29
C LEU A 25 22.90 -8.58 -0.11
N SER A 26 22.21 -9.74 -0.11
CA SER A 26 20.78 -9.83 -0.43
C SER A 26 19.90 -9.14 0.61
N VAL A 27 20.27 -9.18 1.89
CA VAL A 27 19.53 -8.43 2.94
C VAL A 27 19.62 -6.92 2.69
N PHE A 28 20.81 -6.41 2.34
CA PHE A 28 20.94 -5.00 1.97
C PHE A 28 20.16 -4.67 0.69
N GLY A 29 20.17 -5.56 -0.30
CA GLY A 29 19.39 -5.41 -1.52
C GLY A 29 17.89 -5.35 -1.25
N PHE A 30 17.37 -6.19 -0.38
CA PHE A 30 15.95 -6.20 0.02
C PHE A 30 15.54 -4.88 0.69
N ILE A 31 16.35 -4.35 1.61
CA ILE A 31 16.08 -3.07 2.27
C ILE A 31 16.04 -1.90 1.27
N GLY A 32 16.86 -1.96 0.22
CA GLY A 32 16.90 -0.94 -0.83
C GLY A 32 15.83 -1.08 -1.92
N THR A 33 15.07 -2.18 -1.95
CA THR A 33 14.05 -2.42 -2.97
C THR A 33 12.71 -1.81 -2.54
N ARG A 34 12.10 -1.03 -3.43
CA ARG A 34 10.75 -0.48 -3.20
C ARG A 34 9.68 -1.45 -3.68
N ILE A 35 8.61 -1.57 -2.91
CA ILE A 35 7.42 -2.34 -3.32
C ILE A 35 6.46 -1.36 -3.99
N ASN A 36 6.14 -1.61 -5.25
CA ASN A 36 5.18 -0.81 -5.98
C ASN A 36 3.77 -1.37 -5.77
N TYR A 37 2.89 -0.58 -5.17
CA TYR A 37 1.48 -0.89 -4.95
C TYR A 37 0.58 -0.35 -6.06
N ASP A 38 1.12 0.46 -6.97
CA ASP A 38 0.37 1.05 -8.07
C ASP A 38 0.01 0.00 -9.12
N ILE A 39 -1.25 -0.38 -9.15
CA ILE A 39 -1.79 -1.33 -10.15
C ILE A 39 -1.76 -0.71 -11.55
N LEU A 40 -1.93 0.60 -11.65
CA LEU A 40 -2.00 1.31 -12.93
C LEU A 40 -0.66 1.32 -13.65
N SER A 41 0.44 1.29 -12.91
CA SER A 41 1.80 1.23 -13.47
C SER A 41 2.09 -0.03 -14.32
N TYR A 42 1.23 -1.07 -14.21
CA TYR A 42 1.33 -2.31 -15.02
C TYR A 42 0.46 -2.28 -16.28
N LEU A 43 -0.37 -1.25 -16.44
CA LEU A 43 -1.16 -1.08 -17.65
C LEU A 43 -0.31 -0.47 -18.77
N PRO A 44 -0.55 -0.89 -20.04
CA PRO A 44 0.09 -0.24 -21.18
C PRO A 44 -0.24 1.26 -21.21
N SER A 45 0.76 2.08 -21.46
CA SER A 45 0.64 3.55 -21.46
C SER A 45 -0.20 4.10 -22.64
N ASP A 46 -0.51 3.26 -23.63
CA ASP A 46 -1.31 3.58 -24.81
C ASP A 46 -2.83 3.35 -24.61
N LEU A 47 -3.25 3.00 -23.39
CA LEU A 47 -4.67 2.90 -23.07
C LEU A 47 -5.28 4.29 -22.87
N GLU A 48 -6.48 4.49 -23.43
CA GLU A 48 -7.23 5.77 -23.29
C GLU A 48 -7.43 6.18 -21.82
N SER A 49 -7.58 5.21 -20.90
CA SER A 49 -7.68 5.46 -19.47
C SER A 49 -6.37 6.01 -18.87
N MET A 50 -5.22 5.54 -19.36
CA MET A 50 -3.92 6.02 -18.92
C MET A 50 -3.61 7.41 -19.48
N GLU A 51 -3.98 7.67 -20.72
CA GLU A 51 -3.90 9.02 -21.29
C GLU A 51 -4.80 10.00 -20.52
N GLY A 52 -6.02 9.57 -20.16
CA GLY A 52 -6.95 10.36 -19.36
C GLY A 52 -6.39 10.67 -17.96
N GLU A 53 -5.75 9.73 -17.29
CA GLU A 53 -5.11 9.95 -16.00
C GLU A 53 -3.93 10.92 -16.09
N GLN A 54 -3.08 10.78 -17.12
CA GLN A 54 -2.00 11.72 -17.36
C GLN A 54 -2.50 13.14 -17.62
N LEU A 55 -3.59 13.32 -18.36
CA LEU A 55 -4.23 14.62 -18.56
C LEU A 55 -4.76 15.19 -17.25
N LEU A 56 -5.39 14.38 -16.39
CA LEU A 56 -5.86 14.82 -15.08
C LEU A 56 -4.70 15.27 -14.19
N GLU A 57 -3.60 14.54 -14.20
CA GLU A 57 -2.43 14.85 -13.41
C GLU A 57 -1.70 16.11 -13.92
N HIS A 58 -1.43 16.19 -15.24
CA HIS A 58 -0.59 17.26 -15.80
C HIS A 58 -1.37 18.53 -16.12
N ASP A 59 -2.57 18.41 -16.69
CA ASP A 59 -3.31 19.58 -17.18
C ASP A 59 -4.26 20.15 -16.12
N PHE A 60 -4.82 19.27 -15.27
CA PHE A 60 -5.75 19.67 -14.22
C PHE A 60 -5.11 19.69 -12.82
N ASN A 61 -3.87 19.25 -12.71
CA ASN A 61 -3.14 19.14 -11.44
C ASN A 61 -3.91 18.32 -10.38
N ILE A 62 -4.58 17.25 -10.84
CA ILE A 62 -5.33 16.31 -10.00
C ILE A 62 -4.57 14.98 -10.00
N ALA A 63 -3.53 14.90 -9.18
CA ALA A 63 -2.71 13.71 -9.08
C ALA A 63 -3.46 12.56 -8.38
N SER A 64 -4.15 12.85 -7.30
CA SER A 64 -5.01 11.87 -6.63
C SER A 64 -6.05 12.55 -5.73
N THR A 65 -7.13 11.81 -5.47
CA THR A 65 -8.23 12.30 -4.64
C THR A 65 -8.76 11.22 -3.71
N ALA A 66 -9.22 11.65 -2.53
CA ALA A 66 -10.04 10.84 -1.63
C ALA A 66 -11.33 11.58 -1.29
N ILE A 67 -12.35 10.82 -0.94
CA ILE A 67 -13.64 11.34 -0.50
C ILE A 67 -13.80 10.97 0.97
N LEU A 68 -13.97 11.98 1.81
CA LEU A 68 -14.27 11.82 3.22
C LEU A 68 -15.74 12.13 3.45
N THR A 69 -16.49 11.14 3.90
CA THR A 69 -17.89 11.30 4.29
C THR A 69 -17.96 11.40 5.81
N VAL A 70 -18.66 12.40 6.30
CA VAL A 70 -18.83 12.70 7.72
C VAL A 70 -20.30 12.67 8.05
N GLU A 71 -20.73 11.84 9.00
CA GLU A 71 -22.13 11.70 9.41
C GLU A 71 -22.40 12.46 10.72
N GLY A 72 -23.53 13.19 10.77
CA GLY A 72 -24.04 13.80 12.00
C GLY A 72 -23.15 14.89 12.63
N MET A 73 -22.20 15.43 11.91
CA MET A 73 -21.31 16.49 12.38
C MET A 73 -21.90 17.87 12.03
N ASN A 74 -21.82 18.82 12.95
CA ASN A 74 -22.28 20.17 12.69
C ASN A 74 -21.25 20.92 11.80
N SER A 75 -21.66 22.03 11.16
CA SER A 75 -20.83 22.80 10.22
C SER A 75 -19.52 23.28 10.85
N SER A 76 -19.54 23.73 12.10
CA SER A 76 -18.33 24.22 12.80
C SER A 76 -17.31 23.09 13.02
N ASP A 77 -17.75 21.89 13.35
CA ASP A 77 -16.87 20.74 13.54
C ASP A 77 -16.31 20.24 12.19
N VAL A 78 -17.09 20.36 11.12
CA VAL A 78 -16.62 20.06 9.75
C VAL A 78 -15.57 21.06 9.30
N GLU A 79 -15.74 22.35 9.57
CA GLU A 79 -14.75 23.39 9.27
C GLU A 79 -13.45 23.17 10.08
N GLU A 80 -13.55 22.79 11.36
CA GLU A 80 -12.39 22.44 12.18
C GLU A 80 -11.65 21.22 11.60
N LEU A 81 -12.38 20.16 11.26
CA LEU A 81 -11.81 18.97 10.63
C LEU A 81 -11.14 19.31 9.28
N GLU A 82 -11.77 20.14 8.47
CA GLU A 82 -11.21 20.59 7.19
C GLU A 82 -9.89 21.35 7.40
N ALA A 83 -9.83 22.21 8.42
CA ALA A 83 -8.61 22.94 8.78
C ALA A 83 -7.48 21.98 9.20
N ASP A 84 -7.80 21.00 10.07
CA ASP A 84 -6.86 19.98 10.52
C ASP A 84 -6.32 19.16 9.35
N LEU A 85 -7.19 18.78 8.40
CA LEU A 85 -6.80 18.01 7.22
C LEU A 85 -5.89 18.79 6.27
N LYS A 86 -6.10 20.10 6.13
CA LYS A 86 -5.24 21.00 5.30
C LYS A 86 -3.82 21.14 5.84
N GLU A 87 -3.60 20.90 7.14
CA GLU A 87 -2.27 20.96 7.75
C GLU A 87 -1.44 19.66 7.52
N ILE A 88 -2.07 18.58 7.04
CA ILE A 88 -1.39 17.30 6.81
C ILE A 88 -0.47 17.43 5.58
N GLN A 89 0.78 17.04 5.77
CA GLN A 89 1.77 17.05 4.67
C GLN A 89 1.35 16.07 3.57
N GLY A 90 1.32 16.56 2.33
CA GLY A 90 0.88 15.78 1.16
C GLY A 90 -0.58 16.01 0.79
N VAL A 91 -1.34 16.74 1.61
CA VAL A 91 -2.67 17.23 1.26
C VAL A 91 -2.53 18.57 0.57
N GLN A 92 -2.96 18.64 -0.68
CA GLN A 92 -2.93 19.86 -1.49
C GLN A 92 -4.07 20.81 -1.11
N THR A 93 -5.29 20.28 -1.11
CA THR A 93 -6.49 21.03 -0.77
C THR A 93 -7.57 20.10 -0.24
N VAL A 94 -8.44 20.64 0.59
CA VAL A 94 -9.67 20.00 1.03
C VAL A 94 -10.81 20.91 0.64
N PHE A 95 -11.84 20.34 0.02
CA PHE A 95 -13.07 21.04 -0.35
C PHE A 95 -14.24 20.42 0.38
N SER A 96 -15.01 21.26 1.04
CA SER A 96 -16.28 20.88 1.64
C SER A 96 -17.45 21.37 0.81
N VAL A 97 -18.63 20.83 1.10
CA VAL A 97 -19.87 21.37 0.54
C VAL A 97 -20.08 22.84 0.96
N TYR A 98 -19.57 23.21 2.13
CA TYR A 98 -19.70 24.56 2.68
C TYR A 98 -18.80 25.57 1.94
N ASP A 99 -17.72 25.15 1.28
CA ASP A 99 -16.92 26.01 0.41
C ASP A 99 -17.65 26.37 -0.89
N ALA A 100 -18.50 25.48 -1.38
CA ALA A 100 -19.28 25.67 -2.61
C ALA A 100 -20.57 26.47 -2.37
N LEU A 101 -21.08 26.41 -1.14
CA LEU A 101 -22.26 27.12 -0.71
C LEU A 101 -21.83 28.17 0.31
N ASP A 102 -22.15 29.44 0.06
CA ASP A 102 -22.00 30.49 1.07
C ASP A 102 -22.62 29.96 2.38
N ALA A 103 -21.87 29.98 3.48
CA ALA A 103 -22.31 29.46 4.80
C ALA A 103 -23.64 30.09 5.30
N SER A 104 -24.10 31.17 4.65
CA SER A 104 -25.39 31.81 4.88
C SER A 104 -26.58 31.10 4.21
N VAL A 105 -26.34 30.12 3.31
CA VAL A 105 -27.40 29.40 2.61
C VAL A 105 -27.88 28.23 3.48
N SER A 106 -29.02 28.43 4.11
CA SER A 106 -29.68 27.35 4.89
C SER A 106 -30.05 26.15 4.02
N LYS A 107 -29.84 24.94 4.52
CA LYS A 107 -30.17 23.66 3.86
C LYS A 107 -31.58 23.63 3.30
N GLU A 108 -32.54 24.24 4.03
CA GLU A 108 -33.95 24.27 3.65
C GLU A 108 -34.25 25.12 2.40
N ILE A 109 -33.35 26.01 2.01
CA ILE A 109 -33.52 26.86 0.82
C ILE A 109 -33.09 26.15 -0.46
N LEU A 110 -32.32 25.08 -0.34
CA LEU A 110 -31.84 24.29 -1.49
C LEU A 110 -32.96 23.43 -2.07
N PRO A 111 -33.02 23.27 -3.42
CA PRO A 111 -33.91 22.27 -4.02
C PRO A 111 -33.66 20.87 -3.48
N GLU A 112 -34.71 20.04 -3.31
CA GLU A 112 -34.61 18.67 -2.75
C GLU A 112 -33.50 17.84 -3.40
N LYS A 113 -33.35 17.91 -4.73
CA LYS A 113 -32.27 17.20 -5.44
C LYS A 113 -30.87 17.66 -5.06
N ALA A 114 -30.71 18.94 -4.78
CA ALA A 114 -29.42 19.49 -4.32
C ALA A 114 -29.16 19.06 -2.87
N GLN A 115 -30.19 19.06 -2.02
CA GLN A 115 -30.08 18.54 -0.66
C GLN A 115 -29.70 17.06 -0.63
N GLU A 116 -30.30 16.21 -1.47
CA GLU A 116 -29.96 14.78 -1.58
C GLU A 116 -28.55 14.54 -2.09
N MET A 117 -28.02 15.39 -2.97
CA MET A 117 -26.65 15.29 -3.50
C MET A 117 -25.60 15.77 -2.50
N LEU A 118 -25.89 16.83 -1.75
CA LEU A 118 -24.94 17.52 -0.88
C LEU A 118 -24.98 16.97 0.55
N TYR A 119 -26.16 16.60 1.02
CA TYR A 119 -26.38 16.05 2.35
C TYR A 119 -26.98 14.64 2.18
N GLY A 120 -26.21 13.61 2.48
CA GLY A 120 -26.67 12.23 2.38
C GLY A 120 -27.87 11.92 3.29
N LYS A 121 -28.36 10.67 3.24
CA LYS A 121 -29.57 10.25 3.98
C LYS A 121 -29.49 10.39 5.49
N HIS A 122 -28.29 10.47 6.07
CA HIS A 122 -28.07 10.54 7.52
C HIS A 122 -27.42 11.86 7.96
N ASP A 123 -27.77 12.95 7.29
CA ASP A 123 -27.15 14.26 7.53
C ASP A 123 -25.63 14.20 7.32
N ALA A 124 -25.21 13.45 6.31
CA ALA A 124 -23.81 13.25 5.99
C ALA A 124 -23.30 14.39 5.10
N THR A 125 -22.12 14.88 5.39
CA THR A 125 -21.41 15.87 4.60
C THR A 125 -20.22 15.21 3.91
N MET A 126 -19.92 15.63 2.68
CA MET A 126 -18.82 15.10 1.89
C MET A 126 -17.70 16.14 1.78
N LEU A 127 -16.47 15.73 2.08
CA LEU A 127 -15.26 16.48 1.83
C LEU A 127 -14.45 15.77 0.74
N ILE A 128 -13.93 16.53 -0.21
CA ILE A 128 -13.03 16.03 -1.25
C ILE A 128 -11.63 16.45 -0.86
N VAL A 129 -10.77 15.47 -0.62
CA VAL A 129 -9.35 15.67 -0.30
C VAL A 129 -8.54 15.46 -1.56
N ARG A 130 -7.73 16.43 -1.96
CA ARG A 130 -6.77 16.33 -3.07
C ARG A 130 -5.36 16.24 -2.51
N PHE A 131 -4.55 15.37 -3.11
CA PHE A 131 -3.17 15.17 -2.72
C PHE A 131 -2.20 15.80 -3.73
N ASP A 132 -0.99 16.10 -3.26
CA ASP A 132 0.07 16.70 -4.09
C ASP A 132 0.66 15.72 -5.10
N GLU A 133 0.69 14.43 -4.76
CA GLU A 133 1.32 13.37 -5.54
C GLU A 133 0.32 12.30 -5.98
N SER A 134 0.78 11.38 -6.85
CA SER A 134 -0.03 10.28 -7.37
C SER A 134 -0.56 9.35 -6.26
N SER A 135 -1.61 8.59 -6.59
CA SER A 135 -2.33 7.72 -5.65
C SER A 135 -1.46 6.69 -4.93
N ALA A 136 -0.38 6.25 -5.56
CA ALA A 136 0.52 5.23 -5.04
C ALA A 136 1.82 5.79 -4.46
N SER A 137 1.98 7.11 -4.37
CA SER A 137 3.18 7.73 -3.79
C SER A 137 3.24 7.49 -2.27
N ASP A 138 4.47 7.39 -1.75
CA ASP A 138 4.67 7.24 -0.31
C ASP A 138 4.09 8.44 0.46
N GLN A 139 4.21 9.65 -0.09
CA GLN A 139 3.66 10.86 0.54
C GLN A 139 2.13 10.84 0.62
N THR A 140 1.44 10.43 -0.45
CA THR A 140 -0.02 10.29 -0.46
C THR A 140 -0.48 9.21 0.53
N MET A 141 0.20 8.06 0.57
CA MET A 141 -0.11 6.98 1.51
C MET A 141 0.09 7.42 2.96
N ASP A 142 1.19 8.12 3.26
CA ASP A 142 1.45 8.65 4.61
C ASP A 142 0.41 9.72 5.01
N ALA A 143 -0.02 10.57 4.08
CA ALA A 143 -1.09 11.52 4.29
C ALA A 143 -2.42 10.82 4.63
N ILE A 144 -2.78 9.75 3.90
CA ILE A 144 -3.98 8.96 4.17
C ILE A 144 -3.95 8.34 5.57
N VAL A 145 -2.79 7.81 5.99
CA VAL A 145 -2.63 7.27 7.35
C VAL A 145 -2.87 8.37 8.40
N GLN A 146 -2.33 9.58 8.20
CA GLN A 146 -2.56 10.71 9.10
C GLN A 146 -4.02 11.15 9.09
N ILE A 147 -4.68 11.22 7.93
CA ILE A 147 -6.11 11.51 7.82
C ILE A 147 -6.93 10.50 8.64
N LYS A 148 -6.66 9.20 8.50
CA LYS A 148 -7.33 8.14 9.29
C LYS A 148 -7.15 8.31 10.80
N GLN A 149 -6.01 8.82 11.25
CA GLN A 149 -5.76 9.10 12.67
C GLN A 149 -6.48 10.35 13.18
N THR A 150 -6.69 11.33 12.31
CA THR A 150 -7.39 12.59 12.62
C THR A 150 -8.91 12.42 12.59
N MET A 151 -9.40 11.45 11.81
CA MET A 151 -10.83 11.18 11.66
C MET A 151 -11.50 10.77 12.99
N ARG A 152 -12.73 11.26 13.18
CA ARG A 152 -13.62 10.84 14.27
C ARG A 152 -14.39 9.56 13.91
N LYS A 153 -15.13 8.96 14.85
CA LYS A 153 -15.80 7.66 14.66
C LYS A 153 -16.83 7.62 13.51
N ASP A 154 -17.44 8.77 13.21
CA ASP A 154 -18.52 8.85 12.22
C ASP A 154 -18.01 9.41 10.87
N CYS A 155 -16.73 9.21 10.60
CA CYS A 155 -16.07 9.58 9.37
C CYS A 155 -15.67 8.35 8.56
N PHE A 156 -15.93 8.38 7.25
CA PHE A 156 -15.61 7.28 6.31
C PHE A 156 -14.78 7.83 5.16
N LEU A 157 -13.56 7.34 5.04
CA LEU A 157 -12.65 7.72 3.97
C LEU A 157 -12.69 6.69 2.84
N GLY A 158 -12.84 7.13 1.60
CA GLY A 158 -12.89 6.29 0.41
C GLY A 158 -12.16 6.92 -0.78
N GLY A 159 -11.92 6.12 -1.80
CA GLY A 159 -11.24 6.54 -3.03
C GLY A 159 -10.14 5.57 -3.42
N MET A 160 -9.59 5.72 -4.65
CA MET A 160 -8.59 4.79 -5.16
C MET A 160 -7.32 4.81 -4.30
N SER A 161 -6.84 5.99 -3.92
CA SER A 161 -5.64 6.15 -3.09
C SER A 161 -5.80 5.45 -1.73
N VAL A 162 -7.00 5.54 -1.14
CA VAL A 162 -7.31 4.89 0.14
C VAL A 162 -7.33 3.38 0.01
N ILE A 163 -7.91 2.85 -1.08
CA ILE A 163 -7.92 1.40 -1.36
C ILE A 163 -6.49 0.87 -1.52
N LEU A 164 -5.61 1.63 -2.16
CA LEU A 164 -4.20 1.24 -2.32
C LEU A 164 -3.48 1.19 -0.96
N GLU A 165 -3.72 2.17 -0.10
CA GLU A 165 -3.15 2.22 1.25
C GLU A 165 -3.71 1.09 2.12
N ASP A 166 -5.04 0.86 2.14
CA ASP A 166 -5.67 -0.26 2.84
C ASP A 166 -5.12 -1.62 2.38
N THR A 167 -4.88 -1.76 1.07
CA THR A 167 -4.27 -2.97 0.50
C THR A 167 -2.85 -3.16 0.99
N LYS A 168 -2.04 -2.09 1.01
CA LYS A 168 -0.67 -2.09 1.54
C LYS A 168 -0.65 -2.50 3.01
N GLU A 169 -1.49 -1.88 3.83
CA GLU A 169 -1.61 -2.18 5.25
C GLU A 169 -2.03 -3.65 5.48
N LEU A 170 -3.05 -4.11 4.75
CA LEU A 170 -3.55 -5.50 4.84
C LEU A 170 -2.46 -6.51 4.46
N VAL A 171 -1.74 -6.27 3.36
CA VAL A 171 -0.64 -7.14 2.92
C VAL A 171 0.45 -7.20 3.98
N GLN A 172 0.86 -6.06 4.53
CA GLN A 172 1.89 -6.01 5.57
C GLN A 172 1.49 -6.74 6.85
N GLN A 173 0.22 -6.70 7.23
CA GLN A 173 -0.29 -7.38 8.43
C GLN A 173 -0.51 -8.88 8.23
N GLU A 174 -1.00 -9.30 7.07
CA GLU A 174 -1.41 -10.67 6.82
C GLU A 174 -0.27 -11.55 6.26
N LEU A 175 0.60 -10.99 5.40
CA LEU A 175 1.68 -11.74 4.76
C LEU A 175 2.57 -12.52 5.74
N PRO A 176 3.04 -11.94 6.86
CA PRO A 176 3.85 -12.68 7.83
C PRO A 176 3.12 -13.87 8.44
N LYS A 177 1.81 -13.75 8.69
CA LYS A 177 0.98 -14.81 9.26
C LYS A 177 0.87 -15.99 8.29
N TYR A 178 0.64 -15.72 7.00
CA TYR A 178 0.59 -16.76 5.98
C TYR A 178 1.94 -17.45 5.77
N ILE A 179 3.03 -16.70 5.77
CA ILE A 179 4.39 -17.27 5.67
C ILE A 179 4.67 -18.20 6.84
N ILE A 180 4.39 -17.80 8.07
CA ILE A 180 4.58 -18.63 9.25
C ILE A 180 3.73 -19.89 9.18
N CYS A 181 2.46 -19.78 8.81
CA CYS A 181 1.57 -20.92 8.63
C CYS A 181 2.10 -21.90 7.58
N ALA A 182 2.54 -21.38 6.42
CA ALA A 182 3.10 -22.22 5.35
C ALA A 182 4.38 -22.95 5.80
N VAL A 183 5.27 -22.28 6.53
CA VAL A 183 6.49 -22.90 7.09
C VAL A 183 6.14 -24.02 8.07
N ILE A 184 5.19 -23.77 8.99
CA ILE A 184 4.77 -24.77 9.97
C ILE A 184 4.13 -25.96 9.27
N CYS A 185 3.21 -25.76 8.33
CA CYS A 185 2.59 -26.85 7.58
C CYS A 185 3.64 -27.66 6.79
N SER A 186 4.58 -26.99 6.15
CA SER A 186 5.67 -27.64 5.42
C SER A 186 6.55 -28.49 6.33
N LEU A 187 6.90 -27.98 7.51
CA LEU A 187 7.68 -28.72 8.50
C LEU A 187 6.91 -29.96 9.01
N ILE A 188 5.62 -29.84 9.31
CA ILE A 188 4.79 -30.97 9.73
C ILE A 188 4.82 -32.09 8.67
N VAL A 189 4.58 -31.71 7.40
CA VAL A 189 4.61 -32.68 6.30
C VAL A 189 6.00 -33.33 6.18
N LEU A 190 7.08 -32.58 6.22
CA LEU A 190 8.43 -33.11 6.13
C LEU A 190 8.78 -34.03 7.30
N PHE A 191 8.35 -33.68 8.52
CA PHE A 191 8.56 -34.59 9.70
C PHE A 191 7.76 -35.87 9.64
N LEU A 192 6.59 -35.86 8.98
CA LEU A 192 5.79 -37.07 8.81
C LEU A 192 6.39 -38.07 7.79
N PHE A 193 7.06 -37.52 6.76
CA PHE A 193 7.59 -38.35 5.67
C PHE A 193 9.07 -38.66 5.77
N LEU A 194 9.83 -37.95 6.62
CA LEU A 194 11.28 -38.14 6.77
C LEU A 194 11.59 -38.73 8.15
N GLU A 195 12.35 -39.83 8.18
CA GLU A 195 12.73 -40.52 9.41
C GLU A 195 13.71 -39.73 10.28
N ASN A 196 14.48 -38.83 9.68
CA ASN A 196 15.50 -38.05 10.38
C ASN A 196 15.08 -36.58 10.60
N THR A 197 15.02 -36.20 11.86
CA THR A 197 14.58 -34.85 12.28
C THR A 197 15.47 -33.69 11.76
N ALA A 198 16.75 -33.95 11.50
CA ALA A 198 17.66 -32.91 10.99
C ALA A 198 17.42 -32.58 9.51
N VAL A 199 16.95 -33.56 8.72
CA VAL A 199 16.76 -33.38 7.27
C VAL A 199 15.70 -32.30 6.93
N PRO A 200 14.52 -32.28 7.56
CA PRO A 200 13.55 -31.19 7.36
C PRO A 200 14.11 -29.80 7.60
N LEU A 201 14.88 -29.63 8.67
CA LEU A 201 15.47 -28.33 9.02
C LEU A 201 16.52 -27.89 8.00
N ILE A 202 17.40 -28.79 7.56
CA ILE A 202 18.39 -28.50 6.53
C ILE A 202 17.72 -28.17 5.20
N PHE A 203 16.62 -28.88 4.87
CA PHE A 203 15.86 -28.63 3.66
C PHE A 203 15.18 -27.24 3.67
N MET A 204 14.57 -26.87 4.79
CA MET A 204 13.98 -25.53 4.95
C MET A 204 15.01 -24.42 4.88
N LEU A 205 16.20 -24.61 5.49
CA LEU A 205 17.32 -23.68 5.33
C LEU A 205 17.77 -23.59 3.86
N GLY A 206 17.80 -24.72 3.16
CA GLY A 206 18.14 -24.78 1.74
C GLY A 206 17.18 -24.00 0.84
N ILE A 207 15.89 -23.89 1.23
CA ILE A 207 14.88 -23.07 0.53
C ILE A 207 15.02 -21.60 0.90
N LEU A 208 15.34 -21.29 2.16
CA LEU A 208 15.46 -19.92 2.65
C LEU A 208 16.52 -19.12 1.88
N PHE A 209 17.67 -19.73 1.54
CA PHE A 209 18.74 -19.05 0.81
C PHE A 209 18.31 -18.55 -0.58
N PRO A 210 17.76 -19.37 -1.48
CA PRO A 210 17.28 -18.90 -2.78
C PRO A 210 16.18 -17.84 -2.67
N VAL A 211 15.27 -17.97 -1.71
CA VAL A 211 14.22 -16.96 -1.47
C VAL A 211 14.86 -15.63 -1.07
N ALA A 212 15.78 -15.63 -0.11
CA ALA A 212 16.50 -14.43 0.30
C ALA A 212 17.30 -13.79 -0.85
N TYR A 213 17.94 -14.61 -1.70
CA TYR A 213 18.67 -14.12 -2.87
C TYR A 213 17.74 -13.50 -3.90
N ASN A 214 16.58 -14.10 -4.13
CA ASN A 214 15.56 -13.57 -5.04
C ASN A 214 15.11 -12.19 -4.58
N PHE A 215 14.71 -12.06 -3.31
CA PHE A 215 14.30 -10.77 -2.76
C PHE A 215 15.42 -9.71 -2.83
N GLY A 216 16.67 -10.10 -2.52
CA GLY A 216 17.79 -9.17 -2.56
C GLY A 216 18.20 -8.75 -3.97
N SER A 217 18.02 -9.63 -4.96
CA SER A 217 18.37 -9.32 -6.36
C SER A 217 17.42 -8.30 -7.00
N ASN A 218 16.22 -8.09 -6.42
CA ASN A 218 15.24 -7.13 -6.92
C ASN A 218 15.73 -5.68 -6.86
N ILE A 219 16.77 -5.37 -6.08
CA ILE A 219 17.39 -4.05 -6.08
C ILE A 219 17.87 -3.62 -7.48
N PHE A 220 18.27 -4.58 -8.32
CA PHE A 220 18.67 -4.30 -9.70
C PHE A 220 17.49 -3.93 -10.62
N LEU A 221 16.28 -4.27 -10.22
CA LEU A 221 15.05 -3.89 -10.91
C LEU A 221 14.48 -2.55 -10.38
N GLY A 222 15.00 -2.06 -9.24
CA GLY A 222 14.59 -0.83 -8.60
C GLY A 222 13.30 -0.95 -7.79
N GLN A 223 12.30 -1.67 -8.30
CA GLN A 223 11.03 -1.91 -7.64
C GLN A 223 10.48 -3.29 -7.99
N ILE A 224 9.64 -3.83 -7.13
CA ILE A 224 8.90 -5.06 -7.35
C ILE A 224 7.40 -4.80 -7.18
N SER A 225 6.59 -5.56 -7.90
CA SER A 225 5.14 -5.54 -7.70
C SER A 225 4.76 -6.26 -6.40
N TYR A 226 3.76 -5.75 -5.70
CA TYR A 226 3.16 -6.47 -4.57
C TYR A 226 2.37 -7.73 -5.00
N ILE A 227 2.06 -7.87 -6.29
CA ILE A 227 1.33 -9.01 -6.86
C ILE A 227 2.28 -10.17 -7.21
N THR A 228 3.59 -9.92 -7.39
CA THR A 228 4.59 -10.93 -7.74
C THR A 228 5.26 -11.48 -6.51
#